data_4bd634fd34d1766168ba1fe5eadce3da
#
_entry.id   4bd634fd34d1766168ba1fe5eadce3da
#
_cell.length_a   1.000
_cell.length_b   1.000
_cell.length_c   1.000
_cell.angle_alpha   90.00
_cell.angle_beta   90.00
_cell.angle_gamma   90.00
#
_symmetry.space_group_name_H-M   'P 1'
#
loop_
_entity.id
_entity.type
_entity.pdbx_description
1 polymer ?
#
loop_
_entity_poly.entity_id
_entity_poly.type
_entity_poly.pdbx_seq_one_letter_code
_entity_poly.pdbx_strand_id
1 'polypeptide(L)'
;MSTVTIDDLHDRRPEIEVLCLRSLDPDLYLVEVLIGGERLRVTGSDGKSLTARSQLAAKRPFKGLPVMRAVVRHESSYDEMVGQPGRAGNAMEVTISRPDDELS
;
A
#
# COMPACT_ATOMS: atom_id res chain seq x y z
N MET A 1 4.17 -13.78 -5.08
CA MET A 1 4.11 -12.32 -5.18
C MET A 1 5.51 -11.74 -5.20
N SER A 2 5.74 -10.83 -6.11
CA SER A 2 7.05 -10.20 -6.21
C SER A 2 7.22 -9.13 -5.13
N THR A 3 8.46 -8.84 -4.80
CA THR A 3 8.79 -7.82 -3.83
C THR A 3 9.76 -6.81 -4.42
N VAL A 4 9.80 -5.64 -3.80
CA VAL A 4 10.75 -4.60 -4.18
C VAL A 4 11.16 -3.88 -2.90
N THR A 5 12.43 -3.50 -2.80
CA THR A 5 12.89 -2.78 -1.62
C THR A 5 12.62 -1.30 -1.77
N ILE A 6 12.46 -0.63 -0.63
CA ILE A 6 12.28 0.82 -0.65
C ILE A 6 13.52 1.50 -1.23
N ASP A 7 14.70 0.91 -1.01
CA ASP A 7 15.94 1.46 -1.56
C ASP A 7 15.94 1.39 -3.09
N ASP A 8 15.44 0.28 -3.66
CA ASP A 8 15.31 0.16 -5.10
C ASP A 8 14.37 1.21 -5.67
N LEU A 9 13.27 1.48 -4.97
CA LEU A 9 12.31 2.48 -5.42
C LEU A 9 12.94 3.86 -5.48
N HIS A 10 13.74 4.21 -4.50
CA HIS A 10 14.42 5.50 -4.50
C HIS A 10 15.55 5.56 -5.52
N ASP A 11 16.19 4.43 -5.76
CA ASP A 11 17.30 4.37 -6.69
C ASP A 11 16.82 4.44 -8.13
N ARG A 12 15.81 3.64 -8.47
CA ARG A 12 15.32 3.58 -9.85
C ARG A 12 14.22 4.57 -10.13
N ARG A 13 13.51 4.99 -9.11
CA ARG A 13 12.39 5.94 -9.18
C ARG A 13 11.38 5.57 -10.28
N PRO A 14 10.86 4.33 -10.26
CA PRO A 14 9.87 3.94 -11.24
C PRO A 14 8.56 4.67 -10.97
N GLU A 15 7.76 4.85 -12.01
CA GLU A 15 6.44 5.44 -11.83
C GLU A 15 5.55 4.46 -11.08
N ILE A 16 5.10 4.85 -9.91
CA ILE A 16 4.22 4.03 -9.08
C ILE A 16 2.78 4.39 -9.42
N GLU A 17 2.09 3.46 -10.08
CA GLU A 17 0.72 3.69 -10.48
C GLU A 17 -0.19 3.83 -9.27
N VAL A 18 -0.04 2.93 -8.30
CA VAL A 18 -0.83 2.95 -7.09
C VAL A 18 0.05 2.58 -5.92
N LEU A 19 0.00 3.40 -4.87
CA LEU A 19 0.57 3.06 -3.57
C LEU A 19 -0.58 2.56 -2.71
N CYS A 20 -0.53 1.28 -2.35
CA CYS A 20 -1.60 0.63 -1.62
C CYS A 20 -1.19 0.36 -0.18
N LEU A 21 -1.96 0.88 0.75
CA LEU A 21 -1.76 0.63 2.17
C LEU A 21 -2.84 -0.35 2.61
N ARG A 22 -2.44 -1.60 2.83
CA ARG A 22 -3.38 -2.62 3.27
C ARG A 22 -3.51 -2.55 4.78
N SER A 23 -4.72 -2.30 5.24
CA SER A 23 -4.99 -2.24 6.67
C SER A 23 -5.15 -3.66 7.21
N LEU A 24 -4.19 -4.08 8.02
CA LEU A 24 -4.22 -5.41 8.64
C LEU A 24 -4.93 -5.36 9.98
N ASP A 25 -4.65 -4.30 10.74
CA ASP A 25 -5.26 -4.03 12.02
C ASP A 25 -5.60 -2.56 12.08
N PRO A 26 -6.34 -2.11 13.07
CA PRO A 26 -6.70 -0.70 13.14
C PRO A 26 -5.51 0.24 13.02
N ASP A 27 -4.35 -0.18 13.52
CA ASP A 27 -3.16 0.67 13.49
C ASP A 27 -1.96 -0.02 12.86
N LEU A 28 -2.21 -0.92 11.91
CA LEU A 28 -1.09 -1.59 11.22
C LEU A 28 -1.39 -1.65 9.73
N TYR A 29 -0.47 -1.11 8.94
CA TYR A 29 -0.60 -1.06 7.49
C TYR A 29 0.56 -1.76 6.83
N LEU A 30 0.26 -2.58 5.83
CA LEU A 30 1.24 -3.24 4.99
C LEU A 30 1.30 -2.48 3.66
N VAL A 31 2.51 -2.23 3.16
CA VAL A 31 2.69 -1.38 1.99
C VAL A 31 2.93 -2.22 0.75
N GLU A 32 2.16 -1.92 -0.29
CA GLU A 32 2.32 -2.53 -1.61
C GLU A 32 2.28 -1.44 -2.67
N VAL A 33 2.87 -1.71 -3.83
CA VAL A 33 2.85 -0.78 -4.95
C VAL A 33 2.43 -1.52 -6.22
N LEU A 34 1.84 -0.77 -7.14
CA LEU A 34 1.51 -1.26 -8.47
C LEU A 34 2.40 -0.54 -9.46
N ILE A 35 3.24 -1.29 -10.15
CA ILE A 35 4.18 -0.75 -11.12
C ILE A 35 4.09 -1.56 -12.40
N GLY A 36 3.77 -0.89 -13.50
CA GLY A 36 3.68 -1.57 -14.78
C GLY A 36 2.65 -2.68 -14.81
N GLY A 37 1.58 -2.52 -14.05
CA GLY A 37 0.53 -3.53 -13.98
C GLY A 37 0.84 -4.68 -13.03
N GLU A 38 1.97 -4.66 -12.39
CA GLU A 38 2.38 -5.71 -11.46
C GLU A 38 2.33 -5.21 -10.03
N ARG A 39 1.73 -5.99 -9.15
CA ARG A 39 1.65 -5.65 -7.72
C ARG A 39 2.87 -6.22 -7.02
N LEU A 40 3.57 -5.34 -6.30
CA LEU A 40 4.79 -5.68 -5.60
C LEU A 40 4.63 -5.32 -4.13
N ARG A 41 5.12 -6.21 -3.26
CA ARG A 41 5.19 -5.89 -1.84
C ARG A 41 6.47 -5.12 -1.58
N VAL A 42 6.36 -4.02 -0.85
CA VAL A 42 7.52 -3.20 -0.53
C VAL A 42 8.18 -3.75 0.74
N THR A 43 9.48 -3.92 0.67
CA THR A 43 10.26 -4.38 1.82
C THR A 43 11.29 -3.32 2.21
N GLY A 44 11.74 -3.39 3.46
CA GLY A 44 12.86 -2.58 3.91
C GLY A 44 14.17 -3.18 3.46
N SER A 45 15.26 -2.51 3.81
CA SER A 45 16.58 -2.98 3.43
C SER A 45 16.94 -4.30 4.11
N ASP A 46 16.24 -4.66 5.17
CA ASP A 46 16.44 -5.93 5.86
C ASP A 46 15.65 -7.07 5.22
N GLY A 47 14.91 -6.79 4.16
CA GLY A 47 14.11 -7.81 3.47
C GLY A 47 12.77 -8.10 4.09
N LYS A 48 12.43 -7.43 5.18
CA LYS A 48 11.13 -7.62 5.82
C LYS A 48 10.09 -6.70 5.21
N SER A 49 8.84 -7.15 5.20
CA SER A 49 7.75 -6.34 4.67
C SER A 49 7.70 -5.00 5.37
N LEU A 50 7.52 -3.94 4.58
CA LEU A 50 7.43 -2.60 5.13
C LEU A 50 6.05 -2.43 5.75
N THR A 51 6.02 -2.12 7.04
CA THR A 51 4.77 -1.89 7.76
C THR A 51 4.84 -0.55 8.49
N ALA A 52 3.67 -0.03 8.83
CA ALA A 52 3.60 1.25 9.52
C ALA A 52 2.36 1.27 10.39
N ARG A 53 2.38 2.14 11.39
CA ARG A 53 1.26 2.22 12.33
C ARG A 53 0.27 3.32 11.99
N SER A 54 0.54 4.08 10.95
CA SER A 54 -0.39 5.11 10.50
C SER A 54 -0.22 5.29 9.01
N GLN A 55 -1.22 5.92 8.38
CA GLN A 55 -1.14 6.20 6.96
C GLN A 55 0.01 7.15 6.66
N LEU A 56 0.19 8.15 7.51
CA LEU A 56 1.27 9.12 7.31
C LEU A 56 2.64 8.43 7.40
N ALA A 57 2.82 7.60 8.40
CA ALA A 57 4.08 6.86 8.55
C ALA A 57 4.33 5.94 7.37
N ALA A 58 3.27 5.32 6.83
CA ALA A 58 3.41 4.43 5.69
C ALA A 58 3.78 5.18 4.42
N LYS A 59 3.29 6.42 4.26
CA LYS A 59 3.56 7.22 3.08
C LYS A 59 4.91 7.90 3.10
N ARG A 60 5.44 8.12 4.29
CA ARG A 60 6.67 8.90 4.46
C ARG A 60 7.86 8.41 3.62
N PRO A 61 8.12 7.09 3.54
CA PRO A 61 9.22 6.61 2.71
C PRO A 61 9.07 6.90 1.22
N PHE A 62 7.85 7.21 0.79
CA PHE A 62 7.56 7.43 -0.63
C PHE A 62 7.56 8.89 -1.01
N LYS A 63 7.88 9.78 -0.09
CA LYS A 63 7.99 11.19 -0.43
C LYS A 63 9.10 11.39 -1.45
N GLY A 64 8.79 12.15 -2.48
CA GLY A 64 9.74 12.39 -3.56
C GLY A 64 9.68 11.36 -4.68
N LEU A 65 8.89 10.31 -4.52
CA LEU A 65 8.73 9.31 -5.57
C LEU A 65 7.49 9.64 -6.42
N PRO A 66 7.51 9.27 -7.70
CA PRO A 66 6.38 9.56 -8.59
C PRO A 66 5.21 8.61 -8.34
N VAL A 67 4.36 8.95 -7.39
CA VAL A 67 3.17 8.18 -7.05
C VAL A 67 1.97 8.84 -7.71
N MET A 68 1.29 8.10 -8.58
CA MET A 68 0.13 8.61 -9.30
C MET A 68 -1.11 8.62 -8.42
N ARG A 69 -1.27 7.62 -7.58
CA ARG A 69 -2.45 7.47 -6.76
C ARG A 69 -2.10 6.70 -5.49
N ALA A 70 -2.75 7.06 -4.39
CA ALA A 70 -2.57 6.35 -3.13
C ALA A 70 -3.94 5.92 -2.60
N VAL A 71 -4.02 4.70 -2.08
CA VAL A 71 -5.26 4.15 -1.57
C VAL A 71 -5.00 3.40 -0.27
N VAL A 72 -6.03 3.32 0.56
CA VAL A 72 -6.06 2.43 1.71
C VAL A 72 -7.05 1.33 1.41
N ARG A 73 -6.62 0.10 1.60
CA ARG A 73 -7.48 -1.06 1.36
C ARG A 73 -7.78 -1.74 2.69
N HIS A 74 -9.05 -1.79 3.02
CA HIS A 74 -9.52 -2.48 4.21
C HIS A 74 -10.08 -3.82 3.81
N GLU A 75 -9.65 -4.87 4.49
CA GLU A 75 -10.22 -6.19 4.29
C GLU A 75 -10.88 -6.59 5.59
N SER A 76 -12.17 -6.87 5.53
CA SER A 76 -12.94 -7.21 6.70
C SER A 76 -13.33 -8.67 6.66
N SER A 77 -12.96 -9.39 7.69
CA SER A 77 -13.36 -10.78 7.80
C SER A 77 -14.80 -10.92 8.25
N TYR A 78 -15.40 -9.85 8.72
CA TYR A 78 -16.79 -9.91 9.13
C TYR A 78 -17.73 -10.17 7.99
N ASP A 79 -17.37 -9.71 6.81
CA ASP A 79 -18.23 -9.84 5.65
C ASP A 79 -18.46 -11.30 5.29
N GLU A 80 -17.52 -12.13 5.61
CA GLU A 80 -17.64 -13.56 5.32
C GLU A 80 -18.73 -14.21 6.13
N MET A 81 -18.95 -13.68 7.31
CA MET A 81 -19.92 -14.28 8.23
C MET A 81 -21.35 -13.92 7.89
N VAL A 82 -21.52 -12.97 7.03
CA VAL A 82 -22.87 -12.51 6.68
C VAL A 82 -23.48 -13.33 5.57
N GLY A 83 -22.72 -14.28 5.06
CA GLY A 83 -23.26 -15.14 4.04
C GLY A 83 -23.48 -14.42 2.73
N GLN A 84 -22.52 -13.64 2.31
CA GLN A 84 -22.57 -12.94 1.03
C GLN A 84 -21.84 -13.74 -0.02
N PRO A 85 -22.45 -14.80 -0.51
CA PRO A 85 -21.76 -15.70 -1.42
C PRO A 85 -21.38 -14.98 -2.71
N GLY A 86 -20.22 -15.31 -3.19
CA GLY A 86 -19.75 -14.72 -4.43
C GLY A 86 -19.30 -13.29 -4.31
N ARG A 87 -19.34 -12.74 -3.14
CA ARG A 87 -18.87 -11.38 -2.92
C ARG A 87 -17.37 -11.40 -2.73
N ALA A 88 -16.67 -11.36 -3.80
CA ALA A 88 -15.23 -11.30 -3.70
C ALA A 88 -14.74 -9.95 -3.23
N GLY A 89 -15.60 -8.98 -3.20
CA GLY A 89 -15.19 -7.62 -2.93
C GLY A 89 -15.40 -7.16 -1.52
N ASN A 90 -15.07 -8.00 -0.55
CA ASN A 90 -15.14 -7.56 0.83
C ASN A 90 -14.09 -6.53 1.16
N ALA A 91 -13.12 -6.36 0.28
CA ALA A 91 -12.11 -5.33 0.46
C ALA A 91 -12.71 -3.99 0.08
N MET A 92 -12.49 -2.99 0.93
CA MET A 92 -12.91 -1.63 0.65
C MET A 92 -11.68 -0.80 0.37
N GLU A 93 -11.70 -0.10 -0.76
CA GLU A 93 -10.56 0.69 -1.18
C GLU A 93 -10.95 2.15 -1.19
N VAL A 94 -10.18 2.97 -0.49
CA VAL A 94 -10.44 4.41 -0.36
C VAL A 94 -9.23 5.17 -0.86
N THR A 95 -9.46 6.12 -1.77
CA THR A 95 -8.39 6.97 -2.28
C THR A 95 -8.00 7.98 -1.21
N ILE A 96 -6.68 8.12 -0.99
CA ILE A 96 -6.15 9.07 -0.02
C ILE A 96 -5.13 9.97 -0.69
N SER A 97 -4.63 10.95 0.05
CA SER A 97 -3.64 11.89 -0.47
C SER A 97 -2.36 11.17 -0.84
N ARG A 98 -1.73 11.61 -1.91
CA ARG A 98 -0.42 11.08 -2.30
C ARG A 98 0.63 11.57 -1.30
N PRO A 99 1.76 10.83 -1.18
CA PRO A 99 2.79 11.21 -0.21
C PRO A 99 3.27 12.65 -0.36
N ASP A 100 3.53 13.09 -1.60
CA ASP A 100 4.04 14.44 -1.82
C ASP A 100 3.01 15.51 -1.50
N ASP A 101 1.74 15.21 -1.69
CA ASP A 101 0.68 16.16 -1.40
C ASP A 101 0.52 16.40 0.09
N GLU A 102 0.74 15.37 0.87
CA GLU A 102 0.51 15.43 2.31
C GLU A 102 1.76 15.80 3.09
N LEU A 103 2.93 15.41 2.59
CA LEU A 103 4.18 15.58 3.30
C LEU A 103 5.03 16.73 2.78
N SER A 104 4.55 17.43 1.78
CA SER A 104 5.32 18.53 1.18
C SER A 104 5.43 19.78 2.05
#